data_daf3f48723164f1597dd2f3390cd9d07
#
_entry.id   daf3f48723164f1597dd2f3390cd9d07
#
_cell.length_a   1.000
_cell.length_b   1.000
_cell.length_c   1.000
_cell.angle_alpha   90.00
_cell.angle_beta   90.00
_cell.angle_gamma   90.00
#
_symmetry.space_group_name_H-M   'P 1'
#
loop_
_entity.id
_entity.type
_entity.pdbx_description
1 polymer ?
#
loop_
_entity_poly.entity_id
_entity_poly.type
_entity_poly.pdbx_seq_one_letter_code
_entity_poly.pdbx_strand_id
1 'polypeptide(L)'
;TAEKRTEESTSRVPVLVLNGFLGSGKTTLLRSLIEQAHERGLDLGVVVNDRSELDVDGQIVARTEFTDEGDRRFHSIHACVLSSRKGIGELQQALESMLAERPPELIVIETSGSCHPMPIVEFFATRSRFRLTGLLTLVDAAMIDQDYDRGRRLVPSMQANVRNGRRDTTSLLVEQVLFCSHVLL
;
A
#
# COMPACT_ATOMS: atom_id res chain seq x y z
N THR A 1 -18.66 38.33 25.67
CA THR A 1 -17.79 37.18 25.97
C THR A 1 -17.90 36.21 24.78
N ALA A 2 -17.01 36.35 23.81
CA ALA A 2 -16.95 35.49 22.65
C ALA A 2 -16.16 34.24 23.03
N GLU A 3 -16.80 33.10 23.12
CA GLU A 3 -16.17 31.80 23.22
C GLU A 3 -15.40 31.55 21.91
N LYS A 4 -14.07 31.56 22.00
CA LYS A 4 -13.19 30.97 21.00
C LYS A 4 -13.45 29.46 20.99
N ARG A 5 -14.27 29.00 20.08
CA ARG A 5 -14.26 27.60 19.64
C ARG A 5 -12.90 27.39 18.97
N THR A 6 -11.99 26.79 19.70
CA THR A 6 -10.79 26.17 19.13
C THR A 6 -11.28 24.96 18.34
N GLU A 7 -11.44 25.14 17.03
CA GLU A 7 -11.52 24.02 16.10
C GLU A 7 -10.14 23.36 16.10
N GLU A 8 -9.95 22.38 16.96
CA GLU A 8 -8.98 21.32 16.73
C GLU A 8 -9.43 20.61 15.43
N SER A 9 -8.98 21.13 14.32
CA SER A 9 -8.96 20.40 13.06
C SER A 9 -8.06 19.18 13.28
N THR A 10 -8.65 18.07 13.71
CA THR A 10 -7.99 16.77 13.69
C THR A 10 -7.68 16.44 12.23
N SER A 11 -6.50 16.90 11.75
CA SER A 11 -6.08 16.67 10.39
C SER A 11 -5.93 15.16 10.21
N ARG A 12 -6.69 14.61 9.27
CA ARG A 12 -6.61 13.17 8.93
C ARG A 12 -5.21 12.87 8.43
N VAL A 13 -4.60 11.80 8.94
CA VAL A 13 -3.29 11.37 8.47
C VAL A 13 -3.39 10.90 7.02
N PRO A 14 -2.62 11.50 6.11
CA PRO A 14 -2.59 11.07 4.72
C PRO A 14 -1.97 9.68 4.58
N VAL A 15 -2.56 8.86 3.72
CA VAL A 15 -2.11 7.49 3.44
C VAL A 15 -1.90 7.31 1.94
N LEU A 16 -0.73 6.80 1.57
CA LEU A 16 -0.36 6.40 0.22
C LEU A 16 -0.22 4.87 0.18
N VAL A 17 -0.88 4.22 -0.76
CA VAL A 17 -0.79 2.77 -0.95
C VAL A 17 -0.02 2.46 -2.23
N LEU A 18 1.01 1.64 -2.13
CA LEU A 18 1.77 1.09 -3.25
C LEU A 18 1.26 -0.32 -3.53
N ASN A 19 0.64 -0.49 -4.68
CA ASN A 19 0.09 -1.74 -5.15
C ASN A 19 0.75 -2.13 -6.48
N GLY A 20 0.51 -3.34 -6.95
CA GLY A 20 1.06 -3.85 -8.20
C GLY A 20 1.63 -5.24 -8.06
N PHE A 21 1.91 -5.87 -9.18
CA PHE A 21 2.35 -7.26 -9.26
C PHE A 21 3.73 -7.49 -8.64
N LEU A 22 4.08 -8.76 -8.43
CA LEU A 22 5.42 -9.14 -8.01
C LEU A 22 6.44 -8.68 -9.07
N GLY A 23 7.56 -8.11 -8.62
CA GLY A 23 8.62 -7.61 -9.50
C GLY A 23 8.35 -6.23 -10.14
N SER A 24 7.20 -5.60 -9.91
CA SER A 24 6.84 -4.30 -10.50
C SER A 24 7.59 -3.09 -9.92
N GLY A 25 8.50 -3.27 -8.95
CA GLY A 25 9.31 -2.20 -8.40
C GLY A 25 8.73 -1.50 -7.16
N LYS A 26 7.69 -2.04 -6.50
CA LYS A 26 7.07 -1.45 -5.29
C LYS A 26 8.08 -1.16 -4.19
N THR A 27 8.88 -2.16 -3.83
CA THR A 27 9.91 -2.04 -2.80
C THR A 27 11.00 -1.02 -3.17
N THR A 28 11.37 -0.96 -4.45
CA THR A 28 12.32 0.05 -4.95
C THR A 28 11.75 1.47 -4.79
N LEU A 29 10.48 1.67 -5.14
CA LEU A 29 9.82 2.95 -4.94
C LEU A 29 9.68 3.29 -3.46
N LEU A 30 9.30 2.31 -2.62
CA LEU A 30 9.20 2.52 -1.17
C LEU A 30 10.52 3.00 -0.58
N ARG A 31 11.64 2.37 -0.93
CA ARG A 31 12.99 2.79 -0.49
C ARG A 31 13.26 4.24 -0.85
N SER A 32 13.03 4.61 -2.11
CA SER A 32 13.22 5.99 -2.55
C SER A 32 12.33 6.99 -1.81
N LEU A 33 11.10 6.61 -1.46
CA LEU A 33 10.22 7.45 -0.65
C LEU A 33 10.72 7.62 0.79
N ILE A 34 11.25 6.56 1.40
CA ILE A 34 11.84 6.60 2.74
C ILE A 34 13.06 7.52 2.75
N GLU A 35 13.99 7.34 1.81
CA GLU A 35 15.17 8.19 1.65
C GLU A 35 14.79 9.67 1.50
N GLN A 36 13.86 9.98 0.60
CA GLN A 36 13.39 11.34 0.37
C GLN A 36 12.65 11.93 1.59
N ALA A 37 11.90 11.13 2.33
CA ALA A 37 11.26 11.57 3.56
C ALA A 37 12.29 11.94 4.62
N HIS A 38 13.31 11.11 4.78
CA HIS A 38 14.42 11.35 5.70
C HIS A 38 15.16 12.65 5.35
N GLU A 39 15.54 12.83 4.09
CA GLU A 39 16.22 14.06 3.61
C GLU A 39 15.41 15.32 3.87
N ARG A 40 14.09 15.25 3.84
CA ARG A 40 13.17 16.38 4.06
C ARG A 40 12.73 16.54 5.50
N GLY A 41 13.16 15.65 6.41
CA GLY A 41 12.72 15.63 7.80
C GLY A 41 11.24 15.33 7.97
N LEU A 42 10.62 14.60 7.04
CA LEU A 42 9.21 14.23 7.07
C LEU A 42 9.02 13.02 7.99
N ASP A 43 8.09 13.12 8.94
CA ASP A 43 7.73 12.02 9.85
C ASP A 43 6.87 10.99 9.11
N LEU A 44 7.52 9.90 8.64
CA LEU A 44 6.93 8.87 7.80
C LEU A 44 6.59 7.61 8.60
N GLY A 45 5.34 7.14 8.50
CA GLY A 45 4.95 5.80 8.93
C GLY A 45 4.99 4.82 7.74
N VAL A 46 5.47 3.60 7.95
CA VAL A 46 5.60 2.59 6.89
C VAL A 46 4.96 1.27 7.31
N VAL A 47 4.14 0.71 6.44
CA VAL A 47 3.64 -0.66 6.56
C VAL A 47 4.08 -1.45 5.33
N VAL A 48 4.77 -2.56 5.55
CA VAL A 48 5.18 -3.49 4.49
C VAL A 48 4.41 -4.79 4.62
N ASN A 49 3.74 -5.19 3.55
CA ASN A 49 3.09 -6.49 3.46
C ASN A 49 3.82 -7.36 2.44
N ASP A 50 4.79 -8.10 2.91
CA ASP A 50 5.47 -9.10 2.11
C ASP A 50 5.20 -10.51 2.64
N ARG A 51 4.98 -11.43 1.71
CA ARG A 51 4.79 -12.86 1.99
C ARG A 51 6.07 -13.67 1.77
N SER A 52 7.08 -13.10 1.18
CA SER A 52 8.35 -13.79 0.99
C SER A 52 9.18 -13.70 2.28
N GLU A 53 9.42 -14.84 2.92
CA GLU A 53 10.40 -14.96 4.01
C GLU A 53 11.84 -14.64 3.54
N LEU A 54 12.00 -14.31 2.26
CA LEU A 54 13.29 -14.14 1.57
C LEU A 54 13.62 -12.69 1.20
N ASP A 55 12.73 -11.72 1.44
CA ASP A 55 13.10 -10.30 1.20
C ASP A 55 13.89 -9.71 2.37
N VAL A 56 15.04 -10.34 2.61
CA VAL A 56 16.03 -9.89 3.60
C VAL A 56 16.51 -8.47 3.25
N ASP A 57 16.60 -8.14 1.96
CA ASP A 57 17.12 -6.85 1.49
C ASP A 57 16.16 -5.70 1.76
N GLY A 58 14.84 -5.88 1.57
CA GLY A 58 13.81 -4.88 1.89
C GLY A 58 13.70 -4.61 3.39
N GLN A 59 13.79 -5.65 4.19
CA GLN A 59 13.79 -5.54 5.64
C GLN A 59 15.08 -4.90 6.19
N ILE A 60 16.24 -5.18 5.59
CA ILE A 60 17.51 -4.61 6.02
C ILE A 60 17.54 -3.10 5.79
N VAL A 61 17.08 -2.61 4.64
CA VAL A 61 17.09 -1.17 4.35
C VAL A 61 16.08 -0.43 5.23
N ALA A 62 14.85 -0.95 5.38
CA ALA A 62 13.88 -0.36 6.27
C ALA A 62 14.36 -0.38 7.75
N ARG A 63 15.00 -1.46 8.21
CA ARG A 63 15.57 -1.53 9.55
C ARG A 63 16.82 -0.67 9.75
N THR A 64 17.58 -0.39 8.69
CA THR A 64 18.82 0.41 8.81
C THR A 64 18.50 1.91 8.89
N GLU A 65 17.40 2.35 8.31
CA GLU A 65 16.96 3.75 8.36
C GLU A 65 16.00 4.03 9.52
N PHE A 66 15.23 3.02 9.97
CA PHE A 66 14.46 3.04 11.20
C PHE A 66 15.31 2.34 12.31
N THR A 67 16.20 3.09 12.94
CA THR A 67 17.36 2.60 13.68
C THR A 67 17.10 2.00 15.06
N ASP A 68 15.88 1.84 15.52
CA ASP A 68 15.62 1.19 16.83
C ASP A 68 14.64 0.01 16.70
N GLU A 69 15.03 -1.14 17.27
CA GLU A 69 14.12 -2.25 17.56
C GLU A 69 13.00 -1.75 18.49
N GLY A 70 11.94 -1.25 17.93
CA GLY A 70 10.83 -0.65 18.65
C GLY A 70 10.27 0.61 18.00
N ASP A 71 10.81 1.02 16.85
CA ASP A 71 10.24 2.16 16.13
C ASP A 71 8.83 1.82 15.65
N ARG A 72 7.87 2.44 16.30
CA ARG A 72 6.44 2.30 15.99
C ARG A 72 6.06 2.86 14.61
N ARG A 73 7.00 3.46 13.91
CA ARG A 73 6.82 3.97 12.54
C ARG A 73 6.92 2.91 11.47
N PHE A 74 7.53 1.77 11.79
CA PHE A 74 7.69 0.66 10.85
C PHE A 74 6.96 -0.59 11.32
N HIS A 75 6.08 -1.13 10.48
CA HIS A 75 5.37 -2.38 10.71
C HIS A 75 5.48 -3.32 9.52
N SER A 76 5.80 -4.57 9.78
CA SER A 76 5.86 -5.62 8.78
C SER A 76 4.78 -6.67 9.03
N ILE A 77 3.99 -6.99 8.00
CA ILE A 77 2.88 -7.94 8.03
C ILE A 77 3.19 -9.09 7.07
N HIS A 78 3.52 -10.26 7.60
CA HIS A 78 4.00 -11.40 6.79
C HIS A 78 2.98 -12.52 6.63
N ALA A 79 2.09 -12.71 7.61
CA ALA A 79 1.29 -13.92 7.72
C ALA A 79 0.06 -13.96 6.78
N CYS A 80 -0.27 -12.85 6.09
CA CYS A 80 -1.49 -12.73 5.30
C CYS A 80 -1.39 -11.64 4.24
N VAL A 81 -2.27 -11.72 3.24
CA VAL A 81 -2.46 -10.62 2.27
C VAL A 81 -3.30 -9.53 2.93
N LEU A 82 -2.93 -8.26 2.78
CA LEU A 82 -3.66 -7.13 3.37
C LEU A 82 -5.14 -7.10 2.98
N SER A 83 -5.49 -7.48 1.77
CA SER A 83 -6.88 -7.54 1.31
C SER A 83 -7.72 -8.67 1.95
N SER A 84 -7.13 -9.54 2.77
CA SER A 84 -7.87 -10.52 3.54
C SER A 84 -8.45 -9.92 4.83
N ARG A 85 -9.48 -10.59 5.42
CA ARG A 85 -10.04 -10.15 6.72
C ARG A 85 -8.98 -10.06 7.81
N LYS A 86 -8.06 -11.04 7.87
CA LYS A 86 -6.94 -11.04 8.82
C LYS A 86 -5.98 -9.88 8.54
N GLY A 87 -5.61 -9.68 7.26
CA GLY A 87 -4.72 -8.60 6.84
C GLY A 87 -5.26 -7.22 7.16
N ILE A 88 -6.55 -6.97 6.95
CA ILE A 88 -7.21 -5.72 7.35
C ILE A 88 -7.15 -5.52 8.87
N GLY A 89 -7.32 -6.60 9.67
CA GLY A 89 -7.18 -6.52 11.12
C GLY A 89 -5.76 -6.17 11.58
N GLU A 90 -4.74 -6.79 10.99
CA GLU A 90 -3.34 -6.49 11.29
C GLU A 90 -2.95 -5.07 10.83
N LEU A 91 -3.44 -4.65 9.65
CA LEU A 91 -3.27 -3.27 9.19
C LEU A 91 -3.86 -2.26 10.18
N GLN A 92 -5.07 -2.51 10.69
CA GLN A 92 -5.70 -1.65 11.69
C GLN A 92 -4.83 -1.53 12.94
N GLN A 93 -4.32 -2.64 13.48
CA GLN A 93 -3.47 -2.63 14.66
C GLN A 93 -2.17 -1.85 14.42
N ALA A 94 -1.53 -2.04 13.27
CA ALA A 94 -0.33 -1.30 12.89
C ALA A 94 -0.58 0.21 12.84
N LEU A 95 -1.66 0.63 12.20
CA LEU A 95 -2.04 2.04 12.09
C LEU A 95 -2.39 2.65 13.45
N GLU A 96 -3.10 1.92 14.32
CA GLU A 96 -3.43 2.39 15.68
C GLU A 96 -2.17 2.53 16.54
N SER A 97 -1.21 1.62 16.40
CA SER A 97 0.09 1.73 17.08
C SER A 97 0.85 2.99 16.66
N MET A 98 0.89 3.30 15.36
CA MET A 98 1.54 4.52 14.84
C MET A 98 0.91 5.81 15.39
N LEU A 99 -0.40 5.80 15.67
CA LEU A 99 -1.12 6.97 16.17
C LEU A 99 -1.07 7.14 17.69
N ALA A 100 -0.51 6.17 18.43
CA ALA A 100 -0.61 6.14 19.90
C ALA A 100 0.15 7.28 20.58
N GLU A 101 1.26 7.74 20.01
CA GLU A 101 2.09 8.82 20.57
C GLU A 101 1.93 10.10 19.78
N ARG A 102 2.43 10.13 18.57
CA ARG A 102 2.34 11.27 17.66
C ARG A 102 1.97 10.77 16.26
N PRO A 103 0.89 11.28 15.65
CA PRO A 103 0.54 10.88 14.28
C PRO A 103 1.67 11.21 13.30
N PRO A 104 2.03 10.30 12.38
CA PRO A 104 2.96 10.61 11.32
C PRO A 104 2.36 11.62 10.33
N GLU A 105 3.22 12.34 9.61
CA GLU A 105 2.79 13.29 8.58
C GLU A 105 2.31 12.60 7.31
N LEU A 106 2.81 11.39 7.04
CA LEU A 106 2.40 10.53 5.93
C LEU A 106 2.57 9.06 6.34
N ILE A 107 1.64 8.21 5.93
CA ILE A 107 1.80 6.76 6.00
C ILE A 107 1.91 6.20 4.59
N VAL A 108 2.93 5.38 4.34
CA VAL A 108 3.09 4.61 3.10
C VAL A 108 2.87 3.14 3.40
N ILE A 109 2.02 2.50 2.60
CA ILE A 109 1.69 1.08 2.73
C ILE A 109 2.12 0.37 1.44
N GLU A 110 3.07 -0.55 1.54
CA GLU A 110 3.38 -1.47 0.44
C GLU A 110 2.54 -2.74 0.59
N THR A 111 1.81 -3.11 -0.47
CA THR A 111 1.02 -4.34 -0.49
C THR A 111 1.79 -5.48 -1.17
N SER A 112 1.43 -6.71 -0.84
CA SER A 112 1.92 -7.88 -1.59
C SER A 112 1.41 -7.86 -3.03
N GLY A 113 2.13 -8.51 -3.94
CA GLY A 113 1.74 -8.60 -5.37
C GLY A 113 0.37 -9.22 -5.63
N SER A 114 -0.16 -9.99 -4.67
CA SER A 114 -1.48 -10.63 -4.75
C SER A 114 -2.60 -9.85 -4.05
N CYS A 115 -2.36 -8.62 -3.63
CA CYS A 115 -3.33 -7.82 -2.91
C CYS A 115 -4.40 -7.22 -3.86
N HIS A 116 -5.67 -7.45 -3.52
CA HIS A 116 -6.80 -6.78 -4.18
C HIS A 116 -6.96 -5.36 -3.63
N PRO A 117 -7.13 -4.34 -4.47
CA PRO A 117 -7.18 -2.94 -4.02
C PRO A 117 -8.46 -2.59 -3.25
N MET A 118 -9.62 -3.11 -3.65
CA MET A 118 -10.91 -2.67 -3.11
C MET A 118 -11.05 -2.82 -1.59
N PRO A 119 -10.67 -3.94 -0.95
CA PRO A 119 -10.75 -4.03 0.51
C PRO A 119 -9.94 -2.97 1.25
N ILE A 120 -8.82 -2.51 0.68
CA ILE A 120 -8.01 -1.43 1.25
C ILE A 120 -8.73 -0.08 1.10
N VAL A 121 -9.30 0.18 -0.08
CA VAL A 121 -10.09 1.41 -0.34
C VAL A 121 -11.29 1.49 0.62
N GLU A 122 -12.05 0.40 0.75
CA GLU A 122 -13.20 0.32 1.64
C GLU A 122 -12.81 0.51 3.12
N PHE A 123 -11.68 -0.07 3.52
CA PHE A 123 -11.14 0.12 4.87
C PHE A 123 -10.92 1.60 5.17
N PHE A 124 -10.24 2.34 4.29
CA PHE A 124 -9.97 3.77 4.51
C PHE A 124 -11.20 4.65 4.33
N ALA A 125 -12.16 4.28 3.48
CA ALA A 125 -13.41 5.01 3.31
C ALA A 125 -14.25 5.11 4.60
N THR A 126 -14.09 4.14 5.50
CA THR A 126 -14.82 4.09 6.77
C THR A 126 -14.04 4.65 7.97
N ARG A 127 -12.81 5.14 7.78
CA ARG A 127 -11.91 5.59 8.85
C ARG A 127 -11.74 7.11 8.88
N SER A 128 -12.31 7.76 9.91
CA SER A 128 -12.28 9.22 10.03
C SER A 128 -10.90 9.80 10.35
N ARG A 129 -9.98 9.01 10.92
CA ARG A 129 -8.62 9.44 11.31
C ARG A 129 -7.62 9.43 10.16
N PHE A 130 -7.95 8.78 9.05
CA PHE A 130 -7.06 8.63 7.88
C PHE A 130 -7.71 9.22 6.63
N ARG A 131 -6.87 9.58 5.68
CA ARG A 131 -7.27 10.02 4.35
C ARG A 131 -6.43 9.29 3.32
N LEU A 132 -7.03 8.36 2.59
CA LEU A 132 -6.37 7.73 1.45
C LEU A 132 -6.13 8.81 0.38
N THR A 133 -4.87 9.20 0.20
CA THR A 133 -4.45 10.26 -0.74
C THR A 133 -4.10 9.72 -2.10
N GLY A 134 -3.72 8.46 -2.18
CA GLY A 134 -3.40 7.80 -3.42
C GLY A 134 -3.30 6.29 -3.26
N LEU A 135 -3.69 5.59 -4.31
CA LEU A 135 -3.40 4.19 -4.52
C LEU A 135 -2.64 4.11 -5.84
N LEU A 136 -1.33 3.92 -5.73
CA LEU A 136 -0.44 3.82 -6.88
C LEU A 136 -0.30 2.36 -7.28
N THR A 137 -0.57 2.04 -8.53
CA THR A 137 -0.31 0.70 -9.08
C THR A 137 0.93 0.74 -9.96
N LEU A 138 1.96 -0.01 -9.55
CA LEU A 138 3.16 -0.19 -10.34
C LEU A 138 2.97 -1.38 -11.28
N VAL A 139 3.29 -1.17 -12.54
CA VAL A 139 3.14 -2.16 -13.60
C VAL A 139 4.46 -2.31 -14.34
N ASP A 140 4.96 -3.53 -14.44
CA ASP A 140 6.10 -3.84 -15.29
C ASP A 140 5.67 -3.79 -16.76
N ALA A 141 6.16 -2.78 -17.48
CA ALA A 141 5.85 -2.58 -18.90
C ALA A 141 6.34 -3.74 -19.77
N ALA A 142 7.47 -4.38 -19.41
CA ALA A 142 7.98 -5.54 -20.13
C ALA A 142 7.05 -6.76 -19.98
N MET A 143 6.52 -6.97 -18.77
CA MET A 143 5.51 -8.01 -18.53
C MET A 143 4.23 -7.75 -19.34
N ILE A 144 3.77 -6.50 -19.42
CA ILE A 144 2.59 -6.17 -20.22
C ILE A 144 2.82 -6.40 -21.72
N ASP A 145 4.00 -6.05 -22.21
CA ASP A 145 4.36 -6.27 -23.62
C ASP A 145 4.44 -7.76 -23.95
N GLN A 146 5.15 -8.53 -23.14
CA GLN A 146 5.49 -9.94 -23.44
C GLN A 146 4.35 -10.91 -23.09
N ASP A 147 3.76 -10.79 -21.92
CA ASP A 147 2.82 -11.78 -21.40
C ASP A 147 1.36 -11.48 -21.81
N TYR A 148 1.05 -10.20 -22.07
CA TYR A 148 -0.32 -9.75 -22.31
C TYR A 148 -0.54 -9.06 -23.67
N ASP A 149 0.35 -9.28 -24.64
CA ASP A 149 0.25 -8.71 -26.00
C ASP A 149 -0.03 -7.19 -25.96
N ARG A 150 0.87 -6.45 -25.32
CA ARG A 150 0.73 -4.99 -25.10
C ARG A 150 -0.60 -4.59 -24.42
N GLY A 151 -1.07 -5.44 -23.52
CA GLY A 151 -2.32 -5.22 -22.81
C GLY A 151 -3.59 -5.64 -23.56
N ARG A 152 -3.52 -6.02 -24.84
CA ARG A 152 -4.71 -6.39 -25.64
C ARG A 152 -5.45 -7.59 -25.09
N ARG A 153 -4.78 -8.48 -24.37
CA ARG A 153 -5.35 -9.69 -23.78
C ARG A 153 -5.95 -9.49 -22.38
N LEU A 154 -5.65 -8.40 -21.70
CA LEU A 154 -6.06 -8.19 -20.31
C LEU A 154 -7.59 -8.19 -20.16
N VAL A 155 -8.27 -7.28 -20.82
CA VAL A 155 -9.73 -7.13 -20.69
C VAL A 155 -10.51 -8.33 -21.26
N PRO A 156 -10.21 -8.85 -22.46
CA PRO A 156 -10.87 -10.06 -22.96
C PRO A 156 -10.69 -11.27 -22.06
N SER A 157 -9.49 -11.49 -21.52
CA SER A 157 -9.21 -12.61 -20.59
C SER A 157 -9.99 -12.45 -19.30
N MET A 158 -10.02 -11.27 -18.70
CA MET A 158 -10.83 -10.99 -17.51
C MET A 158 -12.32 -11.27 -17.78
N GLN A 159 -12.88 -10.82 -18.91
CA GLN A 159 -14.29 -11.06 -19.26
C GLN A 159 -14.59 -12.56 -19.40
N ALA A 160 -13.68 -13.33 -20.01
CA ALA A 160 -13.83 -14.78 -20.12
C ALA A 160 -13.79 -15.44 -18.73
N ASN A 161 -12.90 -15.00 -17.85
CA ASN A 161 -12.81 -15.50 -16.48
C ASN A 161 -14.08 -15.22 -15.68
N VAL A 162 -14.63 -14.00 -15.77
CA VAL A 162 -15.88 -13.65 -15.09
C VAL A 162 -17.03 -14.53 -15.56
N ARG A 163 -17.17 -14.77 -16.88
CA ARG A 163 -18.19 -15.65 -17.45
C ARG A 163 -18.07 -17.10 -16.96
N ASN A 164 -16.85 -17.55 -16.72
CA ASN A 164 -16.54 -18.92 -16.27
C ASN A 164 -16.48 -19.05 -14.73
N GLY A 165 -16.79 -17.99 -13.98
CA GLY A 165 -16.70 -17.94 -12.53
C GLY A 165 -15.26 -18.11 -12.00
N ARG A 166 -14.25 -17.81 -12.81
CA ARG A 166 -12.84 -17.91 -12.46
C ARG A 166 -12.27 -16.53 -12.09
N ARG A 167 -11.37 -16.53 -11.12
CA ARG A 167 -10.49 -15.40 -10.82
C ARG A 167 -9.06 -15.90 -10.93
N ASP A 168 -8.28 -15.27 -11.78
CA ASP A 168 -6.86 -15.57 -11.98
C ASP A 168 -6.01 -14.32 -11.87
N THR A 169 -4.72 -14.49 -12.14
CA THR A 169 -3.72 -13.42 -12.12
C THR A 169 -4.07 -12.26 -13.04
N THR A 170 -4.66 -12.54 -14.20
CA THR A 170 -5.08 -11.50 -15.16
C THR A 170 -6.20 -10.65 -14.60
N SER A 171 -7.18 -11.28 -13.93
CA SER A 171 -8.28 -10.57 -13.29
C SER A 171 -7.77 -9.64 -12.18
N LEU A 172 -6.82 -10.12 -11.37
CA LEU A 172 -6.19 -9.32 -10.33
C LEU A 172 -5.44 -8.10 -10.90
N LEU A 173 -4.65 -8.29 -11.95
CA LEU A 173 -3.90 -7.20 -12.58
C LEU A 173 -4.84 -6.12 -13.13
N VAL A 174 -5.93 -6.52 -13.79
CA VAL A 174 -6.95 -5.59 -14.29
C VAL A 174 -7.61 -4.85 -13.13
N GLU A 175 -7.97 -5.52 -12.04
CA GLU A 175 -8.52 -4.88 -10.84
C GLU A 175 -7.54 -3.88 -10.24
N GLN A 176 -6.25 -4.23 -10.13
CA GLN A 176 -5.22 -3.33 -9.61
C GLN A 176 -5.10 -2.04 -10.43
N VAL A 177 -5.17 -2.14 -11.76
CA VAL A 177 -5.11 -0.97 -12.66
C VAL A 177 -6.42 -0.18 -12.64
N LEU A 178 -7.58 -0.84 -12.63
CA LEU A 178 -8.87 -0.16 -12.67
C LEU A 178 -9.19 0.63 -11.39
N PHE A 179 -8.75 0.14 -10.23
CA PHE A 179 -9.09 0.73 -8.94
C PHE A 179 -7.96 1.56 -8.33
N CYS A 180 -6.95 1.91 -9.09
CA CYS A 180 -5.90 2.81 -8.63
C CYS A 180 -6.22 4.29 -8.95
N SER A 181 -5.53 5.18 -8.26
CA SER A 181 -5.55 6.62 -8.58
C SER A 181 -4.54 6.97 -9.68
N HIS A 182 -3.41 6.25 -9.72
CA HIS A 182 -2.33 6.46 -10.69
C HIS A 182 -1.67 5.13 -11.04
N VAL A 183 -1.26 4.98 -12.29
CA VAL A 183 -0.43 3.87 -12.76
C VAL A 183 0.98 4.39 -13.00
N LEU A 184 1.97 3.67 -12.51
CA LEU A 184 3.40 3.90 -12.78
C LEU A 184 3.93 2.74 -13.63
N LEU A 185 4.65 3.06 -14.72
CA LEU A 185 5.26 2.12 -15.66
C LEU A 185 6.77 2.13 -15.53
#